data_023ff1573caae70ea15186d26deaf74e
#
_entry.id   023ff1573caae70ea15186d26deaf74e
#
_cell.length_a   1.000
_cell.length_b   1.000
_cell.length_c   1.000
_cell.angle_alpha   90.00
_cell.angle_beta   90.00
_cell.angle_gamma   90.00
#
_symmetry.space_group_name_H-M   'P 1'
#
loop_
_entity.id
_entity.type
_entity.pdbx_description
1 polymer ?
#
loop_
_entity_poly.entity_id
_entity_poly.type
_entity_poly.pdbx_seq_one_letter_code
_entity_poly.pdbx_strand_id
1 'polypeptide(L)' 'MSKNFDKIKKWYDRGIWKEKQVHDAVEKGQLTPEEYELITRQPYEE' A
#
# COMPACT_ATOMS: atom_id res chain seq x y z
N MET A 1 -2.34 -6.81 -10.87
CA MET A 1 -2.00 -6.22 -9.59
C MET A 1 -1.43 -7.26 -8.64
N SER A 2 -0.72 -6.82 -7.63
CA SER A 2 -0.14 -7.76 -6.67
C SER A 2 -1.23 -8.54 -5.93
N LYS A 3 -0.90 -9.75 -5.51
CA LYS A 3 -1.85 -10.57 -4.76
C LYS A 3 -2.31 -9.89 -3.49
N ASN A 4 -1.45 -9.04 -2.94
CA ASN A 4 -1.73 -8.39 -1.65
C ASN A 4 -2.47 -7.07 -1.79
N PHE A 5 -2.71 -6.60 -3.01
CA PHE A 5 -3.30 -5.28 -3.22
C PHE A 5 -4.65 -5.14 -2.54
N ASP A 6 -5.57 -6.06 -2.83
CA ASP A 6 -6.93 -5.96 -2.29
C ASP A 6 -6.92 -6.04 -0.77
N LYS A 7 -6.10 -6.92 -0.23
CA LYS A 7 -6.01 -7.11 1.21
C LYS A 7 -5.50 -5.85 1.90
N ILE A 8 -4.41 -5.31 1.39
CA ILE A 8 -3.78 -4.15 2.00
C ILE A 8 -4.67 -2.91 1.83
N LYS A 9 -5.29 -2.77 0.66
CA LYS A 9 -6.22 -1.66 0.45
C LYS A 9 -7.37 -1.70 1.45
N LYS A 10 -7.92 -2.89 1.70
CA LYS A 10 -8.99 -3.05 2.67
C LYS A 10 -8.50 -2.64 4.07
N TRP A 11 -7.32 -3.07 4.46
CA TRP A 11 -6.77 -2.73 5.77
C TRP A 11 -6.56 -1.23 5.91
N TYR A 12 -6.05 -0.60 4.87
CA TYR A 12 -5.82 0.84 4.89
C TYR A 12 -7.15 1.59 4.98
N ASP A 13 -8.14 1.19 4.18
CA ASP A 13 -9.45 1.84 4.16
C ASP A 13 -10.15 1.71 5.51
N ARG A 14 -9.89 0.63 6.22
CA ARG A 14 -10.49 0.40 7.53
C ARG A 14 -9.71 1.01 8.68
N GLY A 15 -8.58 1.62 8.37
CA GLY A 15 -7.75 2.23 9.40
C GLY A 15 -6.87 1.26 10.16
N ILE A 16 -6.81 0.00 9.73
CA ILE A 16 -5.97 -1.00 10.38
C ILE A 16 -4.50 -0.74 10.07
N TRP A 17 -4.21 -0.38 8.82
CA TRP A 17 -2.86 -0.05 8.38
C TRP A 17 -2.75 1.44 8.14
N LYS A 18 -1.59 1.99 8.48
CA LYS A 18 -1.28 3.39 8.21
C LYS A 18 -0.41 3.48 6.96
N GLU A 19 -0.24 4.71 6.49
CA GLU A 19 0.53 4.97 5.27
C GLU A 19 1.93 4.36 5.33
N LYS A 20 2.58 4.46 6.49
CA LYS A 20 3.92 3.91 6.65
C LYS A 20 3.94 2.40 6.42
N GLN A 21 2.92 1.70 6.88
CA GLN A 21 2.86 0.26 6.72
C GLN A 21 2.67 -0.12 5.26
N VAL A 22 1.87 0.66 4.52
CA VAL A 22 1.69 0.43 3.09
C VAL A 22 3.01 0.70 2.37
N HIS A 23 3.73 1.74 2.77
CA HIS A 23 5.04 2.06 2.22
C HIS A 23 6.02 0.91 2.45
N ASP A 24 6.02 0.37 3.66
CA ASP A 24 6.90 -0.77 3.98
C ASP A 24 6.59 -1.97 3.11
N ALA A 25 5.32 -2.19 2.77
CA ALA A 25 4.94 -3.30 1.91
C ALA A 25 5.56 -3.14 0.51
N VAL A 26 5.67 -1.90 0.03
CA VAL A 26 6.33 -1.66 -1.26
C VAL A 26 7.80 -2.01 -1.14
N GLU A 27 8.45 -1.62 -0.05
CA GLU A 27 9.87 -1.90 0.13
C GLU A 27 10.14 -3.40 0.20
N LYS A 28 9.19 -4.15 0.73
CA LYS A 28 9.33 -5.61 0.84
C LYS A 28 8.92 -6.35 -0.43
N GLY A 29 8.51 -5.62 -1.46
CA GLY A 29 8.13 -6.23 -2.72
C GLY A 29 6.72 -6.80 -2.74
N GLN A 30 5.90 -6.48 -1.75
CA GLN A 30 4.53 -6.98 -1.68
C GLN A 30 3.56 -6.12 -2.47
N LEU A 31 3.95 -4.89 -2.76
CA LEU A 31 3.17 -3.94 -3.56
C LEU A 31 4.11 -3.23 -4.52
N THR A 32 3.54 -2.64 -5.57
CA THR A 32 4.29 -1.76 -6.44
C THR A 32 4.07 -0.32 -5.99
N PRO A 33 4.96 0.61 -6.39
CA PRO A 33 4.75 2.03 -6.08
C PRO A 33 3.42 2.56 -6.62
N GLU A 34 2.99 2.08 -7.79
CA GLU A 34 1.72 2.48 -8.36
C GLU A 34 0.56 2.05 -7.47
N GLU A 35 0.66 0.84 -6.91
CA GLU A 35 -0.39 0.35 -6.01
C GLU A 35 -0.42 1.14 -4.72
N TYR A 36 0.74 1.55 -4.23
CA TYR A 36 0.79 2.42 -3.05
C TYR A 36 0.01 3.70 -3.30
N GLU A 37 0.21 4.31 -4.47
CA GLU A 37 -0.48 5.55 -4.80
C GLU A 37 -1.98 5.35 -4.95
N LEU A 38 -2.40 4.20 -5.48
CA LEU A 38 -3.82 3.90 -5.60
C LEU A 38 -4.47 3.74 -4.23
N ILE A 39 -3.74 3.15 -3.29
CA ILE A 39 -4.29 2.89 -1.96
C ILE A 39 -4.29 4.15 -1.10
N THR A 40 -3.16 4.85 -1.03
CA THR A 40 -3.00 5.97 -0.11
C THR A 40 -3.35 7.31 -0.74
N ARG A 41 -3.41 7.36 -2.07
CA ARG A 41 -3.65 8.59 -2.83
C ARG A 41 -2.56 9.61 -2.60
N GLN A 42 -1.37 9.12 -2.26
CA GLN A 42 -0.18 9.94 -2.09
C GLN A 42 0.91 9.40 -3.00
N PRO A 43 1.77 10.27 -3.53
CA PRO A 43 2.87 9.78 -4.36
C PRO A 43 3.83 8.96 -3.51
N TYR A 44 4.36 7.89 -4.10
CA TYR A 44 5.32 7.05 -3.40
C TYR A 44 6.69 7.73 -3.42
N GLU A 45 7.27 7.90 -2.25
CA GLU A 45 8.60 8.48 -2.10
C GLU A 45 9.48 7.51 -1.34
N GLU A 46 10.64 7.23 -1.90
CA GLU A 46 11.58 6.30 -1.27
C GLU A 46 12.16 6.81 0.03
#